data_e51b500edfb5af6064e582b6dbd3854c
#
_entry.id   e51b500edfb5af6064e582b6dbd3854c
#
_cell.length_a   1.000
_cell.length_b   1.000
_cell.length_c   1.000
_cell.angle_alpha   90.00
_cell.angle_beta   90.00
_cell.angle_gamma   90.00
#
_symmetry.space_group_name_H-M   'P 1'
#
loop_
_entity.id
_entity.type
_entity.pdbx_description
1 polymer ?
#
loop_
_entity_poly.entity_id
_entity_poly.type
_entity_poly.pdbx_seq_one_letter_code
_entity_poly.pdbx_strand_id
1 'polypeptide(L)' 'MAGTDKRKQSLYFPESMLQDIQHEAARLDRSLSWIVQRCVKIGLPEIRKLPSVNDVDEVGEPEEGS' A
#
# COMPACT_ATOMS: atom_id res chain seq x y z
N MET A 1 -8.03 21.52 5.55
CA MET A 1 -7.73 21.18 5.39
C MET A 1 -7.46 20.34 5.32
N ALA A 2 -7.64 20.34 5.39
CA ALA A 2 -7.64 19.41 5.40
C ALA A 2 -6.73 18.70 4.79
N GLY A 3 -6.51 18.65 3.81
CA GLY A 3 -5.60 17.81 3.24
C GLY A 3 -4.34 17.77 3.96
N THR A 4 -4.20 18.57 4.87
CA THR A 4 -2.98 18.57 5.57
C THR A 4 -3.01 17.69 6.74
N ASP A 5 -4.07 17.00 6.96
CA ASP A 5 -4.14 16.15 8.11
C ASP A 5 -3.31 14.92 7.85
N LYS A 6 -2.10 14.88 8.32
CA LYS A 6 -1.25 13.73 8.15
C LYS A 6 -1.27 12.90 9.39
N ARG A 7 -1.72 11.70 9.27
CA ARG A 7 -1.79 10.81 10.38
C ARG A 7 -0.76 9.74 10.26
N LYS A 8 -0.20 9.37 11.37
CA LYS A 8 0.73 8.29 11.39
C LYS A 8 -0.02 6.98 11.38
N GLN A 9 0.48 6.06 10.63
CA GLN A 9 -0.10 4.73 10.56
C GLN A 9 1.04 3.73 10.52
N SER A 10 1.03 2.79 11.45
CA SER A 10 2.05 1.77 11.47
C SER A 10 1.62 0.61 10.59
N LEU A 11 2.48 0.24 9.69
CA LEU A 11 2.18 -0.86 8.79
C LEU A 11 3.35 -1.82 8.79
N TYR A 12 3.04 -3.09 8.59
CA TYR A 12 4.07 -4.10 8.51
C TYR A 12 4.18 -4.57 7.08
N PHE A 13 5.41 -4.76 6.62
CA PHE A 13 5.67 -5.23 5.27
C PHE A 13 6.52 -6.47 5.34
N PRO A 14 6.34 -7.40 4.43
CA PRO A 14 7.31 -8.49 4.31
C PRO A 14 8.70 -7.91 4.06
N GLU A 15 9.70 -8.62 4.54
CA GLU A 15 11.05 -8.09 4.45
C GLU A 15 11.46 -7.84 3.00
N SER A 16 11.12 -8.75 2.11
CA SER A 16 11.50 -8.56 0.71
C SER A 16 10.86 -7.32 0.12
N MET A 17 9.62 -7.06 0.47
CA MET A 17 8.94 -5.86 -0.02
C MET A 17 9.58 -4.60 0.55
N LEU A 18 9.94 -4.66 1.81
CA LEU A 18 10.57 -3.50 2.44
C LEU A 18 11.91 -3.22 1.80
N GLN A 19 12.68 -4.27 1.49
CA GLN A 19 13.94 -4.08 0.81
C GLN A 19 13.76 -3.45 -0.56
N ASP A 20 12.72 -3.87 -1.28
CA ASP A 20 12.44 -3.28 -2.58
C ASP A 20 12.11 -1.80 -2.46
N ILE A 21 11.31 -1.46 -1.43
CA ILE A 21 10.96 -0.06 -1.22
C ILE A 21 12.20 0.75 -0.91
N GLN A 22 13.07 0.21 -0.06
CA GLN A 22 14.28 0.92 0.31
C GLN A 22 15.20 1.10 -0.87
N HIS A 23 15.27 0.09 -1.73
CA HIS A 23 16.11 0.16 -2.90
C HIS A 23 15.62 1.26 -3.86
N GLU A 24 14.31 1.34 -4.05
CA GLU A 24 13.77 2.36 -4.93
C GLU A 24 13.92 3.75 -4.32
N ALA A 25 13.77 3.85 -3.01
CA ALA A 25 13.95 5.14 -2.36
C ALA A 25 15.37 5.65 -2.59
N ALA A 26 16.35 4.77 -2.47
CA ALA A 26 17.73 5.15 -2.70
C ALA A 26 17.96 5.49 -4.18
N ARG A 27 17.39 4.69 -5.06
CA ARG A 27 17.60 4.90 -6.49
C ARG A 27 17.04 6.24 -6.94
N LEU A 28 15.89 6.63 -6.38
CA LEU A 28 15.24 7.86 -6.79
C LEU A 28 15.53 9.03 -5.84
N ASP A 29 16.33 8.78 -4.82
CA ASP A 29 16.68 9.80 -3.83
C ASP A 29 15.41 10.38 -3.21
N ARG A 30 14.53 9.50 -2.78
CA ARG A 30 13.29 9.91 -2.15
C ARG A 30 13.14 9.19 -0.81
N SER A 31 12.24 9.69 0.03
CA SER A 31 11.98 9.06 1.32
C SER A 31 11.18 7.78 1.14
N LEU A 32 11.23 6.93 2.13
CA LEU A 32 10.42 5.72 2.09
C LEU A 32 8.94 6.08 2.02
N SER A 33 8.55 7.09 2.77
CA SER A 33 7.16 7.52 2.75
C SER A 33 6.72 7.94 1.36
N TRP A 34 7.59 8.66 0.65
CA TRP A 34 7.27 9.09 -0.70
C TRP A 34 7.06 7.88 -1.62
N ILE A 35 7.94 6.88 -1.51
CA ILE A 35 7.82 5.69 -2.34
C ILE A 35 6.52 4.96 -2.05
N VAL A 36 6.19 4.79 -0.77
CA VAL A 36 4.98 4.07 -0.40
C VAL A 36 3.75 4.82 -0.90
N GLN A 37 3.74 6.13 -0.75
CA GLN A 37 2.60 6.91 -1.22
C GLN A 37 2.46 6.82 -2.73
N ARG A 38 3.57 6.80 -3.44
CA ARG A 38 3.52 6.67 -4.89
C ARG A 38 2.98 5.29 -5.27
N CYS A 39 3.40 4.26 -4.55
CA CYS A 39 2.90 2.92 -4.80
C CYS A 39 1.38 2.87 -4.60
N VAL A 40 0.90 3.54 -3.56
CA VAL A 40 -0.53 3.57 -3.30
C VAL A 40 -1.25 4.27 -4.45
N LYS A 41 -0.70 5.37 -4.92
CA LYS A 41 -1.33 6.10 -6.02
C LYS A 41 -1.42 5.25 -7.28
N ILE A 42 -0.37 4.49 -7.53
CA ILE A 42 -0.35 3.67 -8.73
C ILE A 42 -1.23 2.45 -8.55
N GLY A 43 -1.23 1.86 -7.36
CA GLY A 43 -1.91 0.60 -7.14
C GLY A 43 -3.38 0.71 -6.81
N LEU A 44 -3.82 1.83 -6.23
CA LEU A 44 -5.22 1.93 -5.83
C LEU A 44 -6.20 1.71 -6.98
N PRO A 45 -5.95 2.24 -8.18
CA PRO A 45 -6.87 1.97 -9.27
C PRO A 45 -7.04 0.49 -9.55
N GLU A 46 -5.99 -0.28 -9.36
CA GLU A 46 -6.08 -1.72 -9.55
C GLU A 46 -6.83 -2.38 -8.40
N ILE A 47 -6.59 -1.90 -7.19
CA ILE A 47 -7.27 -2.44 -6.02
C ILE A 47 -8.77 -2.19 -6.14
N ARG A 48 -9.15 -1.04 -6.65
CA ARG A 48 -10.56 -0.70 -6.76
C ARG A 48 -11.32 -1.61 -7.71
N LYS A 49 -10.60 -2.31 -8.58
CA LYS A 49 -11.26 -3.24 -9.49
C LYS A 49 -11.62 -4.55 -8.81
N LEU A 50 -11.08 -4.78 -7.63
CA LEU A 50 -11.38 -6.02 -6.93
C LEU A 50 -12.76 -5.92 -6.28
N PRO A 51 -13.53 -6.98 -6.32
CA PRO A 51 -14.85 -6.93 -5.69
C PRO A 51 -14.72 -6.85 -4.18
N SER A 52 -15.67 -6.20 -3.57
CA SER A 52 -15.64 -6.12 -2.12
C SER A 52 -16.08 -7.43 -1.53
N VAL A 53 -15.83 -7.60 -0.25
CA VAL A 53 -16.25 -8.85 0.38
C VAL A 53 -17.75 -8.97 0.36
N ASN A 54 -18.48 -7.88 0.27
CA ASN A 54 -19.92 -7.98 0.21
C ASN A 54 -20.41 -8.40 -1.16
N ASP A 55 -19.60 -8.18 -2.19
CA ASP A 55 -19.98 -8.57 -3.52
C ASP A 55 -19.51 -9.97 -3.85
N VAL A 56 -18.49 -10.44 -3.18
CA VAL A 56 -17.93 -11.72 -3.48
C VAL A 56 -18.50 -12.73 -2.61
N ASP A 57 -19.14 -13.69 -3.19
CA ASP A 57 -19.68 -14.59 -2.36
C ASP A 57 -18.80 -15.61 -2.14
N GLU A 58 -17.87 -15.87 -2.71
CA GLU A 58 -17.15 -16.85 -2.39
C GLU A 58 -15.90 -16.55 -2.12
N VAL A 59 -15.32 -16.12 -1.98
CA VAL A 59 -14.16 -15.88 -1.75
C VAL A 59 -13.41 -16.29 -1.00
N GLY A 60 -13.34 -16.39 -0.46
CA GLY A 60 -12.60 -16.89 0.36
C GLY A 60 -11.34 -16.47 0.61
N GLU A 61 -10.72 -15.95 0.60
CA GLU A 61 -9.53 -15.78 0.90
C GLU A 61 -9.19 -15.02 1.75
N PRO A 62 -8.82 -15.05 2.42
CA PRO A 62 -8.52 -14.39 3.48
C PRO A 62 -7.42 -13.61 3.46
N GLU A 63 -7.09 -13.18 3.61
CA GLU A 63 -6.25 -12.51 3.74
C GLU A 63 -5.58 -12.31 4.57
N GLU A 64 -5.08 -12.14 4.96
CA GLU A 64 -4.44 -11.99 5.70
C GLU A 64 -4.22 -11.20 6.22
N GLY A 65 -4.18 -10.79 6.38
CA GLY A 65 -3.96 -10.09 6.90
C GLY A 65 -3.82 -9.41 7.25
N SER A 66 -4.08 -9.36 7.28
CA SER A 66 -3.83 -8.74 7.62
C SER A 66 -3.83 -8.49 7.96
#